data_08a89a48bdc1c022da47dcba93c0f690
#
_entry.id   08a89a48bdc1c022da47dcba93c0f690
#
_cell.length_a   1.000
_cell.length_b   1.000
_cell.length_c   1.000
_cell.angle_alpha   90.00
_cell.angle_beta   90.00
_cell.angle_gamma   90.00
#
_symmetry.space_group_name_H-M   'P 1'
#
loop_
_entity.id
_entity.type
_entity.pdbx_description
1 polymer ?
#
loop_
_entity_poly.entity_id
_entity_poly.type
_entity_poly.pdbx_seq_one_letter_code
_entity_poly.pdbx_strand_id
1 'polypeptide(L)'
;MKKRRVLAFLFALLLALPLAVTFAEEKIELTIGVIKGSGVAMRSDASTGGKLITRLDEGEVVSIRSGLVNSEWYKVTSGKRTGYVNRVYINIEQSLDEYNLSYTGTVSNVRKDVNVRAEPKSGSKVLGKAKLGEALSVTKAYASAKFHEVTFEGKKGYISVDYLTLGAKVSDKQLSSLTVEGGTLYPSFSPNVYGYTLVADRDSVTVKTAANKGVKIDVGGTGSAEAKYTINSGNSKTIRIALDGTKKYSIYLVRDVLTVGTWNIKRGNDHMIEQGWLIDAEKPDLLGVQEVYVKTKERTNNLLSIRTREMQEWTFSKTISYQSGGEYGIGQISRWKPEKVETFELDTGSAKEPRILQKVVYDIDGKKVSFYNTHFSYESASIRCKQFDKVYKTMQADTNKYKILTGDFNAKEDEFYEFKKGSYKVVNTSSTKFYDYSHKRIGVNQIDNIIVSDSITVLNARAIPNSYSDHYPLFAFLKLK
;
A
#
# COMPACT_ATOMS: atom_id res chain seq x y z
N MET A 1 -32.06 -72.69 -53.30
CA MET A 1 -30.63 -72.38 -53.13
C MET A 1 -30.51 -71.01 -52.43
N LYS A 2 -30.38 -70.98 -51.12
CA LYS A 2 -30.27 -69.76 -50.37
C LYS A 2 -29.00 -69.85 -49.51
N LYS A 3 -28.02 -68.93 -49.79
CA LYS A 3 -26.80 -68.82 -49.03
C LYS A 3 -27.10 -68.07 -47.71
N ARG A 4 -26.88 -68.74 -46.59
CA ARG A 4 -26.89 -68.11 -45.26
C ARG A 4 -25.54 -67.43 -45.00
N ARG A 5 -25.56 -66.16 -44.77
CA ARG A 5 -24.40 -65.40 -44.25
C ARG A 5 -24.42 -65.52 -42.71
N VAL A 6 -23.33 -66.07 -42.18
CA VAL A 6 -23.08 -66.13 -40.76
C VAL A 6 -22.44 -64.76 -40.39
N LEU A 7 -23.08 -64.01 -39.52
CA LEU A 7 -22.57 -62.77 -38.96
C LEU A 7 -21.86 -63.14 -37.66
N ALA A 8 -20.52 -62.96 -37.64
CA ALA A 8 -19.73 -63.13 -36.44
C ALA A 8 -19.80 -61.85 -35.62
N PHE A 9 -20.37 -61.92 -34.42
CA PHE A 9 -20.30 -60.82 -33.41
C PHE A 9 -18.93 -60.89 -32.72
N LEU A 10 -18.09 -59.93 -33.00
CA LEU A 10 -16.91 -59.61 -32.14
C LEU A 10 -17.39 -58.89 -30.92
N PHE A 11 -17.34 -59.50 -29.76
CA PHE A 11 -17.47 -58.88 -28.48
C PHE A 11 -16.11 -58.15 -28.17
N ALA A 12 -16.06 -56.85 -28.37
CA ALA A 12 -14.95 -56.06 -27.88
C ALA A 12 -15.16 -55.85 -26.37
N LEU A 13 -14.36 -56.55 -25.59
CA LEU A 13 -14.26 -56.32 -24.14
C LEU A 13 -13.55 -54.97 -23.89
N LEU A 14 -14.33 -53.91 -23.71
CA LEU A 14 -13.78 -52.63 -23.21
C LEU A 14 -13.41 -52.84 -21.73
N LEU A 15 -12.14 -53.04 -21.47
CA LEU A 15 -11.54 -52.84 -20.14
C LEU A 15 -11.71 -51.37 -19.76
N ALA A 16 -12.70 -51.10 -18.91
CA ALA A 16 -12.82 -49.82 -18.22
C ALA A 16 -11.65 -49.68 -17.24
N LEU A 17 -10.58 -49.05 -17.68
CA LEU A 17 -9.58 -48.49 -16.78
C LEU A 17 -10.29 -47.43 -15.95
N PRO A 18 -10.18 -47.45 -14.60
CA PRO A 18 -10.65 -46.33 -13.81
C PRO A 18 -9.80 -45.13 -14.20
N LEU A 19 -10.43 -44.13 -14.81
CA LEU A 19 -9.84 -42.80 -14.84
C LEU A 19 -9.62 -42.37 -13.37
N ALA A 20 -8.39 -42.50 -12.92
CA ALA A 20 -7.96 -41.81 -11.75
C ALA A 20 -8.05 -40.32 -12.07
N VAL A 21 -9.18 -39.72 -11.70
CA VAL A 21 -9.29 -38.26 -11.62
C VAL A 21 -8.30 -37.86 -10.52
N THR A 22 -7.07 -37.59 -10.90
CA THR A 22 -6.14 -36.84 -10.06
C THR A 22 -6.77 -35.48 -9.94
N PHE A 23 -7.47 -35.23 -8.82
CA PHE A 23 -7.67 -33.87 -8.35
C PHE A 23 -6.28 -33.32 -8.20
N ALA A 24 -5.85 -32.45 -9.12
CA ALA A 24 -4.75 -31.59 -8.88
C ALA A 24 -5.11 -30.88 -7.56
N GLU A 25 -4.39 -31.13 -6.48
CA GLU A 25 -4.49 -30.32 -5.28
C GLU A 25 -4.24 -28.90 -5.77
N GLU A 26 -5.28 -28.09 -5.72
CA GLU A 26 -5.18 -26.66 -5.99
C GLU A 26 -4.11 -26.17 -5.03
N LYS A 27 -2.97 -25.78 -5.58
CA LYS A 27 -1.83 -25.25 -4.82
C LYS A 27 -2.35 -23.96 -4.23
N ILE A 28 -2.90 -24.02 -3.01
CA ILE A 28 -3.36 -22.86 -2.28
C ILE A 28 -2.11 -22.04 -2.01
N GLU A 29 -1.89 -20.99 -2.75
CA GLU A 29 -0.85 -20.00 -2.48
C GLU A 29 -1.21 -19.31 -1.18
N LEU A 30 -0.61 -19.77 -0.10
CA LEU A 30 -0.72 -19.14 1.20
C LEU A 30 0.11 -17.85 1.19
N THR A 31 -0.58 -16.73 1.25
CA THR A 31 0.06 -15.44 1.45
C THR A 31 0.32 -15.23 2.95
N ILE A 32 1.47 -14.69 3.30
CA ILE A 32 1.82 -14.31 4.66
C ILE A 32 1.54 -12.83 4.85
N GLY A 33 0.92 -12.49 5.98
CA GLY A 33 0.75 -11.14 6.47
C GLY A 33 1.52 -10.93 7.77
N VAL A 34 2.11 -9.75 7.93
CA VAL A 34 2.73 -9.31 9.19
C VAL A 34 1.88 -8.21 9.80
N ILE A 35 1.52 -8.37 11.07
CA ILE A 35 0.69 -7.41 11.79
C ILE A 35 1.45 -6.11 12.05
N LYS A 36 0.80 -4.99 11.73
CA LYS A 36 1.27 -3.62 12.00
C LYS A 36 0.53 -3.07 13.20
N GLY A 37 1.22 -2.88 14.28
CA GLY A 37 0.68 -2.30 15.51
C GLY A 37 0.28 -3.31 16.57
N SER A 38 0.32 -2.87 17.81
CA SER A 38 0.07 -3.68 18.99
C SER A 38 -1.42 -3.79 19.30
N GLY A 39 -1.87 -4.97 19.70
CA GLY A 39 -3.24 -5.21 20.14
C GLY A 39 -4.29 -5.20 19.03
N VAL A 40 -3.90 -5.49 17.80
CA VAL A 40 -4.79 -5.51 16.61
C VAL A 40 -5.88 -6.57 16.79
N ALA A 41 -7.14 -6.17 16.62
CA ALA A 41 -8.28 -7.05 16.81
C ALA A 41 -8.45 -8.05 15.67
N MET A 42 -8.42 -9.35 15.99
CA MET A 42 -8.95 -10.43 15.15
C MET A 42 -10.40 -10.67 15.51
N ARG A 43 -11.32 -10.64 14.56
CA ARG A 43 -12.77 -10.68 14.80
C ARG A 43 -13.43 -11.90 14.14
N SER A 44 -14.63 -12.24 14.61
CA SER A 44 -15.43 -13.35 14.06
C SER A 44 -15.97 -13.09 12.66
N ASP A 45 -16.13 -11.83 12.30
CA ASP A 45 -16.71 -11.38 11.02
C ASP A 45 -15.83 -10.30 10.40
N ALA A 46 -15.95 -10.14 9.09
CA ALA A 46 -15.23 -9.16 8.30
C ALA A 46 -15.84 -7.74 8.48
N SER A 47 -15.97 -7.30 9.73
CA SER A 47 -16.53 -5.99 10.10
C SER A 47 -16.02 -5.53 11.46
N THR A 48 -16.14 -4.22 11.73
CA THR A 48 -15.82 -3.64 13.06
C THR A 48 -16.77 -4.10 14.14
N GLY A 49 -17.99 -4.53 13.80
CA GLY A 49 -18.99 -5.08 14.71
C GLY A 49 -18.78 -6.57 15.06
N GLY A 50 -17.90 -7.26 14.34
CA GLY A 50 -17.59 -8.67 14.61
C GLY A 50 -17.06 -8.87 16.03
N LYS A 51 -17.45 -10.00 16.68
CA LYS A 51 -16.99 -10.35 18.03
C LYS A 51 -15.47 -10.50 18.05
N LEU A 52 -14.81 -9.94 19.07
CA LEU A 52 -13.38 -10.10 19.29
C LEU A 52 -13.03 -11.56 19.57
N ILE A 53 -12.16 -12.15 18.75
CA ILE A 53 -11.60 -13.50 18.98
C ILE A 53 -10.32 -13.39 19.80
N THR A 54 -9.40 -12.53 19.39
CA THR A 54 -8.13 -12.27 20.09
C THR A 54 -7.55 -10.93 19.63
N ARG A 55 -6.50 -10.50 20.31
CA ARG A 55 -5.64 -9.42 19.86
C ARG A 55 -4.32 -9.99 19.36
N LEU A 56 -3.80 -9.43 18.29
CA LEU A 56 -2.53 -9.79 17.67
C LEU A 56 -1.51 -8.69 17.96
N ASP A 57 -0.28 -9.08 18.18
CA ASP A 57 0.80 -8.15 18.50
C ASP A 57 1.52 -7.67 17.22
N GLU A 58 2.18 -6.52 17.32
CA GLU A 58 3.00 -5.99 16.24
C GLU A 58 4.10 -6.99 15.86
N GLY A 59 4.28 -7.20 14.57
CA GLY A 59 5.23 -8.17 14.02
C GLY A 59 4.73 -9.63 14.05
N GLU A 60 3.55 -9.90 14.61
CA GLU A 60 2.97 -11.25 14.55
C GLU A 60 2.65 -11.64 13.11
N VAL A 61 3.05 -12.85 12.73
CA VAL A 61 2.87 -13.38 11.38
C VAL A 61 1.59 -14.21 11.32
N VAL A 62 0.75 -13.89 10.36
CA VAL A 62 -0.52 -14.58 10.11
C VAL A 62 -0.54 -15.18 8.70
N SER A 63 -1.22 -16.30 8.51
CA SER A 63 -1.48 -16.82 7.17
C SER A 63 -2.77 -16.23 6.62
N ILE A 64 -2.73 -15.85 5.35
CA ILE A 64 -3.87 -15.37 4.59
C ILE A 64 -4.20 -16.44 3.56
N ARG A 65 -5.36 -17.07 3.68
CA ARG A 65 -5.77 -18.20 2.83
C ARG A 65 -6.56 -17.80 1.58
N SER A 66 -6.99 -16.58 1.53
CA SER A 66 -7.74 -16.02 0.41
C SER A 66 -7.47 -14.54 0.32
N GLY A 67 -7.65 -13.95 -0.84
CA GLY A 67 -7.64 -12.50 -0.99
C GLY A 67 -8.62 -11.82 -0.03
N LEU A 68 -8.80 -10.51 -0.18
CA LEU A 68 -9.77 -9.75 0.62
C LEU A 68 -11.15 -10.41 0.55
N VAL A 69 -11.75 -10.67 1.69
CA VAL A 69 -13.10 -11.25 1.81
C VAL A 69 -14.15 -10.21 1.41
N ASN A 70 -13.88 -8.97 1.77
CA ASN A 70 -14.51 -7.78 1.24
C ASN A 70 -13.39 -6.75 1.02
N SER A 71 -13.70 -5.55 0.59
CA SER A 71 -12.67 -4.53 0.27
C SER A 71 -11.71 -4.19 1.43
N GLU A 72 -11.99 -4.64 2.67
CA GLU A 72 -11.30 -4.17 3.87
C GLU A 72 -10.70 -5.27 4.76
N TRP A 73 -11.09 -6.51 4.62
CA TRP A 73 -10.76 -7.55 5.58
C TRP A 73 -10.11 -8.76 4.94
N TYR A 74 -9.06 -9.25 5.57
CA TYR A 74 -8.48 -10.55 5.28
C TYR A 74 -8.98 -11.59 6.25
N LYS A 75 -9.30 -12.79 5.74
CA LYS A 75 -9.45 -13.97 6.58
C LYS A 75 -8.07 -14.51 6.89
N VAL A 76 -7.69 -14.44 8.15
CA VAL A 76 -6.35 -14.80 8.62
C VAL A 76 -6.40 -15.94 9.62
N THR A 77 -5.29 -16.65 9.72
CA THR A 77 -5.09 -17.66 10.76
C THR A 77 -3.80 -17.34 11.51
N SER A 78 -3.88 -17.25 12.84
CA SER A 78 -2.77 -17.22 13.78
C SER A 78 -2.92 -18.38 14.75
N GLY A 79 -1.99 -19.32 14.74
CA GLY A 79 -2.09 -20.58 15.49
C GLY A 79 -3.41 -21.30 15.19
N LYS A 80 -4.15 -21.68 16.23
CA LYS A 80 -5.47 -22.33 16.09
C LYS A 80 -6.61 -21.37 15.79
N ARG A 81 -6.38 -20.08 15.82
CA ARG A 81 -7.43 -19.07 15.72
C ARG A 81 -7.55 -18.62 14.27
N THR A 82 -8.76 -18.70 13.74
CA THR A 82 -9.09 -18.13 12.42
C THR A 82 -10.13 -17.06 12.62
N GLY A 83 -9.92 -15.91 11.99
CA GLY A 83 -10.81 -14.78 12.08
C GLY A 83 -10.51 -13.76 10.99
N TYR A 84 -10.98 -12.56 11.19
CA TYR A 84 -10.83 -11.48 10.23
C TYR A 84 -10.02 -10.33 10.86
N VAL A 85 -9.07 -9.83 10.10
CA VAL A 85 -8.27 -8.66 10.47
C VAL A 85 -8.39 -7.63 9.35
N ASN A 86 -8.60 -6.38 9.73
CA ASN A 86 -8.67 -5.32 8.76
C ASN A 86 -7.30 -5.15 8.10
N ARG A 87 -7.29 -5.05 6.79
CA ARG A 87 -6.09 -5.06 5.95
C ARG A 87 -5.11 -3.93 6.27
N VAL A 88 -5.59 -2.81 6.84
CA VAL A 88 -4.70 -1.69 7.23
C VAL A 88 -3.69 -2.08 8.31
N TYR A 89 -4.00 -3.13 9.08
CA TYR A 89 -3.13 -3.66 10.12
C TYR A 89 -2.28 -4.84 9.65
N ILE A 90 -2.24 -5.14 8.35
CA ILE A 90 -1.47 -6.25 7.81
C ILE A 90 -0.59 -5.76 6.67
N ASN A 91 0.72 -5.94 6.77
CA ASN A 91 1.61 -5.91 5.62
C ASN A 91 1.53 -7.26 4.91
N ILE A 92 1.08 -7.27 3.66
CA ILE A 92 1.13 -8.44 2.82
C ILE A 92 2.55 -8.59 2.32
N GLU A 93 3.14 -9.74 2.60
CA GLU A 93 4.41 -10.11 2.04
C GLU A 93 4.18 -11.12 0.90
N GLN A 94 4.88 -10.94 -0.21
CA GLN A 94 4.69 -11.76 -1.41
C GLN A 94 5.04 -13.23 -1.15
N SER A 95 4.65 -14.12 -2.02
CA SER A 95 4.61 -15.58 -1.93
C SER A 95 5.61 -16.30 -1.01
N LEU A 96 5.19 -17.41 -0.42
CA LEU A 96 6.00 -18.29 0.45
C LEU A 96 7.35 -18.76 -0.14
N ASP A 97 7.48 -18.78 -1.46
CA ASP A 97 8.70 -19.25 -2.14
C ASP A 97 9.85 -18.23 -2.04
N GLU A 98 9.59 -16.96 -1.78
CA GLU A 98 10.61 -15.93 -1.51
C GLU A 98 11.06 -15.89 -0.05
N TYR A 99 10.42 -16.66 0.82
CA TYR A 99 10.66 -16.69 2.26
C TYR A 99 11.65 -17.79 2.69
N ASN A 100 12.86 -17.72 2.25
CA ASN A 100 14.00 -18.44 2.87
C ASN A 100 14.49 -17.74 4.15
N LEU A 101 13.57 -17.31 5.03
CA LEU A 101 13.92 -16.52 6.19
C LEU A 101 13.54 -17.23 7.47
N SER A 102 14.45 -17.20 8.42
CA SER A 102 14.26 -17.76 9.75
C SER A 102 13.31 -16.89 10.56
N TYR A 103 12.27 -17.47 11.13
CA TYR A 103 11.38 -16.86 12.10
C TYR A 103 11.67 -17.41 13.48
N THR A 104 11.36 -16.66 14.52
CA THR A 104 11.19 -17.21 15.86
C THR A 104 9.73 -17.57 16.03
N GLY A 105 9.45 -18.84 16.34
CA GLY A 105 8.11 -19.31 16.69
C GLY A 105 8.05 -19.61 18.17
N THR A 106 6.95 -19.22 18.82
CA THR A 106 6.70 -19.57 20.24
C THR A 106 5.61 -20.63 20.32
N VAL A 107 5.90 -21.72 21.01
CA VAL A 107 4.94 -22.80 21.23
C VAL A 107 3.76 -22.27 22.04
N SER A 108 2.56 -22.39 21.49
CA SER A 108 1.32 -21.84 22.02
C SER A 108 0.15 -22.81 21.84
N ASN A 109 -1.01 -22.49 22.41
CA ASN A 109 -2.26 -23.24 22.21
C ASN A 109 -2.20 -24.72 22.66
N VAL A 110 -1.24 -25.09 23.52
CA VAL A 110 -1.13 -26.41 24.15
C VAL A 110 -1.24 -26.30 25.68
N ARG A 111 -1.58 -27.39 26.35
CA ARG A 111 -1.61 -27.39 27.82
C ARG A 111 -0.20 -27.51 28.46
N LYS A 112 0.68 -28.29 27.83
CA LYS A 112 2.02 -28.57 28.35
C LYS A 112 3.06 -28.57 27.24
N ASP A 113 2.91 -29.41 26.25
CA ASP A 113 3.87 -29.64 25.18
C ASP A 113 3.19 -30.03 23.86
N VAL A 114 3.94 -30.00 22.77
CA VAL A 114 3.53 -30.38 21.41
C VAL A 114 4.62 -31.26 20.77
N ASN A 115 4.20 -32.23 19.98
CA ASN A 115 5.14 -33.10 19.25
C ASN A 115 5.83 -32.34 18.11
N VAL A 116 7.15 -32.44 18.07
CA VAL A 116 7.96 -32.10 16.91
C VAL A 116 8.22 -33.38 16.11
N ARG A 117 7.96 -33.35 14.80
CA ARG A 117 7.90 -34.53 13.93
C ARG A 117 8.98 -34.54 12.86
N ALA A 118 9.33 -35.72 12.35
CA ALA A 118 10.32 -35.90 11.30
C ALA A 118 9.83 -35.44 9.91
N GLU A 119 8.51 -35.49 9.67
CA GLU A 119 7.89 -35.09 8.40
C GLU A 119 6.67 -34.22 8.65
N PRO A 120 6.24 -33.38 7.68
CA PRO A 120 5.13 -32.45 7.85
C PRO A 120 3.75 -33.15 7.75
N LYS A 121 3.59 -34.23 8.53
CA LYS A 121 2.32 -34.96 8.63
C LYS A 121 2.06 -35.52 10.01
N SER A 122 0.79 -35.63 10.42
CA SER A 122 0.36 -35.97 11.79
C SER A 122 0.77 -37.37 12.25
N GLY A 123 0.95 -38.34 11.37
CA GLY A 123 1.34 -39.70 11.71
C GLY A 123 2.86 -39.96 11.67
N SER A 124 3.69 -38.97 11.33
CA SER A 124 5.12 -39.20 11.22
C SER A 124 5.83 -39.37 12.58
N LYS A 125 7.03 -39.94 12.55
CA LYS A 125 7.88 -40.16 13.72
C LYS A 125 8.00 -38.88 14.56
N VAL A 126 7.79 -38.98 15.87
CA VAL A 126 8.03 -37.90 16.81
C VAL A 126 9.52 -37.85 17.13
N LEU A 127 10.13 -36.67 16.92
CA LEU A 127 11.54 -36.40 17.25
C LEU A 127 11.72 -36.02 18.72
N GLY A 128 10.71 -35.33 19.28
CA GLY A 128 10.68 -34.85 20.65
C GLY A 128 9.44 -34.01 20.90
N LYS A 129 9.43 -33.30 22.04
CA LYS A 129 8.32 -32.48 22.48
C LYS A 129 8.78 -31.08 22.86
N ALA A 130 8.24 -30.07 22.21
CA ALA A 130 8.46 -28.66 22.55
C ALA A 130 7.44 -28.19 23.61
N LYS A 131 7.89 -27.48 24.63
CA LYS A 131 7.09 -27.04 25.77
C LYS A 131 6.31 -25.78 25.46
N LEU A 132 5.17 -25.57 26.14
CA LEU A 132 4.46 -24.30 26.08
C LEU A 132 5.39 -23.13 26.43
N GLY A 133 5.40 -22.11 25.58
CA GLY A 133 6.27 -20.94 25.70
C GLY A 133 7.69 -21.13 25.18
N GLU A 134 8.06 -22.32 24.74
CA GLU A 134 9.39 -22.58 24.16
C GLU A 134 9.52 -21.84 22.83
N ALA A 135 10.67 -21.14 22.65
CA ALA A 135 11.02 -20.46 21.42
C ALA A 135 11.79 -21.39 20.48
N LEU A 136 11.32 -21.56 19.29
CA LEU A 136 11.94 -22.38 18.22
C LEU A 136 12.35 -21.50 17.04
N SER A 137 13.49 -21.82 16.44
CA SER A 137 13.86 -21.24 15.14
C SER A 137 13.03 -21.91 14.05
N VAL A 138 12.25 -21.13 13.33
CA VAL A 138 11.43 -21.58 12.19
C VAL A 138 12.25 -21.36 10.92
N THR A 139 12.70 -22.45 10.29
CA THR A 139 13.50 -22.40 9.06
C THR A 139 12.66 -22.27 7.80
N LYS A 140 11.42 -22.75 7.87
CA LYS A 140 10.43 -22.56 6.81
C LYS A 140 9.03 -22.41 7.41
N ALA A 141 8.48 -21.20 7.36
CA ALA A 141 7.11 -20.98 7.73
C ALA A 141 6.18 -21.66 6.72
N TYR A 142 5.15 -22.39 7.21
CA TYR A 142 4.23 -23.13 6.36
C TYR A 142 4.93 -24.05 5.35
N ALA A 143 5.87 -24.89 5.82
CA ALA A 143 6.48 -25.96 4.99
C ALA A 143 5.42 -26.87 4.35
N SER A 144 4.24 -26.93 4.94
CA SER A 144 2.99 -27.39 4.35
C SER A 144 1.81 -26.56 4.92
N ALA A 145 0.60 -26.74 4.37
CA ALA A 145 -0.60 -26.05 4.89
C ALA A 145 -0.85 -26.26 6.40
N LYS A 146 -0.24 -27.29 7.01
CA LYS A 146 -0.47 -27.69 8.41
C LYS A 146 0.77 -27.69 9.29
N PHE A 147 1.95 -27.46 8.75
CA PHE A 147 3.21 -27.59 9.49
C PHE A 147 4.22 -26.50 9.15
N HIS A 148 4.89 -25.99 10.16
CA HIS A 148 6.12 -25.21 10.05
C HIS A 148 7.34 -26.15 10.13
N GLU A 149 8.41 -25.82 9.38
CA GLU A 149 9.71 -26.44 9.56
C GLU A 149 10.49 -25.66 10.63
N VAL A 150 11.01 -26.36 11.61
CA VAL A 150 11.72 -25.76 12.75
C VAL A 150 13.07 -26.46 12.99
N THR A 151 13.99 -25.74 13.63
CA THR A 151 15.15 -26.36 14.25
C THR A 151 14.78 -26.75 15.69
N PHE A 152 14.83 -28.04 15.98
CA PHE A 152 14.56 -28.61 17.28
C PHE A 152 15.75 -29.47 17.72
N GLU A 153 16.39 -29.15 18.86
CA GLU A 153 17.61 -29.82 19.36
C GLU A 153 18.71 -29.96 18.29
N GLY A 154 18.90 -28.89 17.50
CA GLY A 154 19.88 -28.84 16.43
C GLY A 154 19.52 -29.65 15.17
N LYS A 155 18.35 -30.26 15.11
CA LYS A 155 17.86 -31.06 13.98
C LYS A 155 16.65 -30.42 13.33
N LYS A 156 16.48 -30.72 12.05
CA LYS A 156 15.26 -30.36 11.31
C LYS A 156 14.07 -31.14 11.84
N GLY A 157 12.99 -30.43 12.13
CA GLY A 157 11.73 -31.02 12.57
C GLY A 157 10.53 -30.23 12.03
N TYR A 158 9.34 -30.74 12.29
CA TYR A 158 8.08 -30.12 11.86
C TYR A 158 7.11 -30.03 13.03
N ILE A 159 6.52 -28.86 13.20
CA ILE A 159 5.49 -28.59 14.22
C ILE A 159 4.22 -28.08 13.54
N SER A 160 3.06 -28.49 14.07
CA SER A 160 1.79 -28.01 13.50
C SER A 160 1.64 -26.50 13.67
N VAL A 161 1.14 -25.87 12.61
CA VAL A 161 0.83 -24.41 12.60
C VAL A 161 -0.15 -24.00 13.71
N ASP A 162 -0.96 -24.95 14.18
CA ASP A 162 -1.92 -24.70 15.25
C ASP A 162 -1.27 -24.48 16.63
N TYR A 163 -0.02 -24.90 16.79
CA TYR A 163 0.68 -24.93 18.08
C TYR A 163 1.93 -24.07 18.12
N LEU A 164 2.20 -23.31 17.05
CA LEU A 164 3.33 -22.38 17.01
C LEU A 164 2.85 -21.02 16.53
N THR A 165 2.96 -20.02 17.36
CA THR A 165 2.75 -18.62 16.98
C THR A 165 4.05 -18.09 16.41
N LEU A 166 4.04 -17.67 15.14
CA LEU A 166 5.21 -17.07 14.51
C LEU A 166 5.39 -15.65 15.04
N GLY A 167 6.57 -15.35 15.52
CA GLY A 167 6.99 -14.00 15.86
C GLY A 167 7.44 -13.21 14.65
N ALA A 168 7.97 -12.01 14.90
CA ALA A 168 8.56 -11.20 13.85
C ALA A 168 9.68 -11.96 13.13
N LYS A 169 9.76 -11.74 11.81
CA LYS A 169 10.79 -12.29 10.95
C LYS A 169 12.18 -11.93 11.48
N VAL A 170 12.96 -12.89 11.91
CA VAL A 170 14.35 -12.68 12.28
C VAL A 170 15.22 -12.96 11.05
N SER A 171 15.46 -11.92 10.27
CA SER A 171 16.59 -11.95 9.33
C SER A 171 17.83 -11.56 10.13
N ASP A 172 18.82 -12.40 10.17
CA ASP A 172 20.12 -12.12 10.84
C ASP A 172 20.81 -10.86 10.29
N LYS A 173 20.28 -10.28 9.20
CA LYS A 173 20.83 -9.13 8.49
C LYS A 173 19.76 -8.09 8.13
N GLN A 174 18.91 -7.73 9.08
CA GLN A 174 17.97 -6.61 8.95
C GLN A 174 18.15 -5.63 10.10
N LEU A 175 17.76 -4.38 9.85
CA LEU A 175 17.63 -3.42 10.94
C LEU A 175 16.46 -3.83 11.84
N SER A 176 16.66 -3.75 13.13
CA SER A 176 15.60 -3.85 14.15
C SER A 176 14.99 -2.47 14.43
N SER A 177 15.75 -1.39 14.20
CA SER A 177 15.24 -0.03 14.26
C SER A 177 15.96 0.91 13.28
N LEU A 178 15.23 1.92 12.83
CA LEU A 178 15.72 3.07 12.09
C LEU A 178 14.95 4.30 12.58
N THR A 179 15.64 5.19 13.27
CA THR A 179 15.08 6.45 13.78
C THR A 179 15.85 7.64 13.23
N VAL A 180 15.18 8.77 13.16
CA VAL A 180 15.78 10.02 12.65
C VAL A 180 15.49 11.15 13.59
N GLU A 181 16.43 12.07 13.74
CA GLU A 181 16.27 13.34 14.43
C GLU A 181 16.47 14.47 13.42
N GLY A 182 15.62 15.49 13.47
CA GLY A 182 15.69 16.66 12.58
C GLY A 182 15.03 16.47 11.23
N GLY A 183 14.08 15.52 11.14
CA GLY A 183 13.30 15.28 9.93
C GLY A 183 12.28 14.18 10.12
N THR A 184 11.50 13.92 9.09
CA THR A 184 10.46 12.88 9.04
C THR A 184 10.83 11.82 8.01
N LEU A 185 10.78 10.55 8.41
CA LEU A 185 11.08 9.39 7.56
C LEU A 185 9.81 8.86 6.89
N TYR A 186 9.87 8.64 5.59
CA TYR A 186 8.77 8.11 4.78
C TYR A 186 9.19 6.88 3.97
N PRO A 187 8.41 5.77 4.01
CA PRO A 187 7.39 5.50 5.02
C PRO A 187 8.00 5.37 6.41
N SER A 188 7.17 5.23 7.45
CA SER A 188 7.65 4.87 8.78
C SER A 188 8.48 3.59 8.70
N PHE A 189 9.43 3.43 9.62
CA PHE A 189 10.37 2.30 9.56
C PHE A 189 9.63 0.95 9.63
N SER A 190 10.04 0.06 8.73
CA SER A 190 9.74 -1.37 8.78
C SER A 190 10.98 -2.15 8.30
N PRO A 191 11.36 -3.26 8.97
CA PRO A 191 12.55 -4.04 8.61
C PRO A 191 12.59 -4.52 7.15
N ASN A 192 11.43 -4.69 6.54
CA ASN A 192 11.26 -5.18 5.17
C ASN A 192 11.16 -4.08 4.11
N VAL A 193 11.20 -2.82 4.51
CA VAL A 193 11.25 -1.66 3.60
C VAL A 193 12.71 -1.24 3.48
N TYR A 194 13.25 -1.29 2.27
CA TYR A 194 14.67 -1.03 2.01
C TYR A 194 14.95 0.36 1.41
N GLY A 195 13.90 1.09 1.07
CA GLY A 195 13.98 2.44 0.52
C GLY A 195 13.13 3.44 1.28
N TYR A 196 13.73 4.55 1.70
CA TYR A 196 13.07 5.60 2.47
C TYR A 196 13.34 6.96 1.86
N THR A 197 12.41 7.91 2.09
CA THR A 197 12.66 9.34 1.93
C THR A 197 12.71 9.98 3.31
N LEU A 198 13.75 10.72 3.61
CA LEU A 198 13.90 11.53 4.82
C LEU A 198 13.76 13.00 4.43
N VAL A 199 12.69 13.63 4.86
CA VAL A 199 12.47 15.08 4.68
C VAL A 199 13.03 15.79 5.91
N ALA A 200 14.06 16.60 5.72
CA ALA A 200 14.71 17.32 6.80
C ALA A 200 13.92 18.58 7.20
N ASP A 201 13.70 18.77 8.49
CA ASP A 201 13.05 19.96 9.07
C ASP A 201 14.08 21.09 9.33
N ARG A 202 15.37 20.75 9.30
CA ARG A 202 16.49 21.67 9.62
C ARG A 202 17.76 21.30 8.85
N ASP A 203 18.79 22.10 8.97
CA ASP A 203 20.08 21.92 8.26
C ASP A 203 20.82 20.64 8.59
N SER A 204 20.44 19.96 9.65
CA SER A 204 21.13 18.75 10.08
C SER A 204 20.15 17.69 10.58
N VAL A 205 20.38 16.46 10.12
CA VAL A 205 19.62 15.28 10.54
C VAL A 205 20.58 14.26 11.12
N THR A 206 20.10 13.48 12.09
CA THR A 206 20.83 12.32 12.62
C THR A 206 20.05 11.07 12.29
N VAL A 207 20.71 10.10 11.68
CA VAL A 207 20.16 8.77 11.37
C VAL A 207 20.73 7.78 12.38
N LYS A 208 19.87 7.12 13.15
CA LYS A 208 20.25 6.11 14.15
C LYS A 208 19.64 4.77 13.77
N THR A 209 20.42 3.73 13.85
CA THR A 209 20.01 2.38 13.45
C THR A 209 20.38 1.36 14.51
N ALA A 210 19.62 0.28 14.59
CA ALA A 210 20.00 -0.90 15.35
C ALA A 210 19.71 -2.16 14.53
N ALA A 211 20.42 -3.25 14.84
CA ALA A 211 20.19 -4.57 14.27
C ALA A 211 20.41 -5.63 15.36
N ASN A 212 20.23 -6.90 15.03
CA ASN A 212 20.49 -8.01 15.94
C ASN A 212 21.95 -8.02 16.40
N LYS A 213 22.18 -8.58 17.59
CA LYS A 213 23.51 -8.68 18.20
C LYS A 213 24.50 -9.36 17.22
N GLY A 214 25.66 -8.72 17.01
CA GLY A 214 26.71 -9.24 16.14
C GLY A 214 26.69 -8.72 14.69
N VAL A 215 25.61 -8.08 14.26
CA VAL A 215 25.56 -7.45 12.91
C VAL A 215 26.31 -6.12 12.94
N LYS A 216 27.29 -5.97 12.05
CA LYS A 216 28.01 -4.71 11.85
C LYS A 216 27.17 -3.78 10.97
N ILE A 217 26.89 -2.58 11.47
CA ILE A 217 26.10 -1.57 10.74
C ILE A 217 27.04 -0.46 10.29
N ASP A 218 26.87 -0.03 9.05
CA ASP A 218 27.55 1.12 8.47
C ASP A 218 26.54 2.05 7.83
N VAL A 219 26.30 3.20 8.43
CA VAL A 219 25.43 4.24 7.91
C VAL A 219 26.23 5.21 7.06
N GLY A 220 26.08 5.13 5.75
CA GLY A 220 26.67 6.09 4.80
C GLY A 220 28.19 6.03 4.65
N GLY A 221 28.84 4.91 5.01
CA GLY A 221 30.28 4.77 4.93
C GLY A 221 31.04 5.30 6.14
N THR A 222 30.37 5.54 7.27
CA THR A 222 30.97 6.05 8.50
C THR A 222 31.57 4.96 9.39
N GLY A 223 31.26 3.69 9.11
CA GLY A 223 31.60 2.56 9.96
C GLY A 223 30.79 2.51 11.28
N SER A 224 29.73 3.31 11.40
CA SER A 224 28.92 3.47 12.60
C SER A 224 27.44 3.17 12.33
N ALA A 225 26.72 2.74 13.36
CA ALA A 225 25.27 2.59 13.36
C ALA A 225 24.52 3.92 13.48
N GLU A 226 25.22 5.01 13.73
CA GLU A 226 24.69 6.37 13.80
C GLU A 226 25.55 7.32 12.95
N ALA A 227 24.88 8.21 12.20
CA ALA A 227 25.57 9.24 11.44
C ALA A 227 24.76 10.52 11.37
N LYS A 228 25.45 11.66 11.45
CA LYS A 228 24.90 13.00 11.30
C LYS A 228 25.19 13.54 9.91
N TYR A 229 24.18 14.14 9.28
CA TYR A 229 24.30 14.75 7.96
C TYR A 229 23.84 16.19 8.00
N THR A 230 24.62 17.05 7.34
CA THR A 230 24.19 18.40 7.01
C THR A 230 23.60 18.40 5.61
N ILE A 231 22.48 19.09 5.44
CA ILE A 231 21.81 19.26 4.15
C ILE A 231 21.31 20.69 4.00
N ASN A 232 21.81 21.37 2.99
CA ASN A 232 21.36 22.72 2.67
C ASN A 232 20.02 22.69 1.93
N SER A 233 19.30 23.81 2.03
CA SER A 233 18.06 24.01 1.30
C SER A 233 18.17 23.62 -0.18
N GLY A 234 17.16 22.93 -0.66
CA GLY A 234 17.09 22.49 -2.05
C GLY A 234 18.07 21.40 -2.47
N ASN A 235 18.87 20.85 -1.56
CA ASN A 235 19.79 19.76 -1.84
C ASN A 235 19.17 18.39 -1.50
N SER A 236 19.76 17.35 -2.08
CA SER A 236 19.41 15.96 -1.79
C SER A 236 20.66 15.10 -1.65
N LYS A 237 20.57 14.04 -0.88
CA LYS A 237 21.67 13.09 -0.66
C LYS A 237 21.13 11.68 -0.47
N THR A 238 21.73 10.69 -1.12
CA THR A 238 21.43 9.29 -0.83
C THR A 238 22.36 8.75 0.25
N ILE A 239 21.79 8.29 1.36
CA ILE A 239 22.47 7.62 2.45
C ILE A 239 22.24 6.12 2.28
N ARG A 240 23.32 5.34 2.20
CA ARG A 240 23.23 3.88 2.08
C ARG A 240 23.59 3.27 3.41
N ILE A 241 22.81 2.32 3.88
CA ILE A 241 23.07 1.58 5.12
C ILE A 241 23.46 0.17 4.73
N ALA A 242 24.67 -0.23 5.14
CA ALA A 242 25.18 -1.57 4.94
C ALA A 242 25.10 -2.38 6.23
N LEU A 243 24.77 -3.65 6.12
CA LEU A 243 24.82 -4.65 7.17
C LEU A 243 25.85 -5.70 6.77
N ASP A 244 26.88 -5.93 7.60
CA ASP A 244 28.02 -6.82 7.32
C ASP A 244 28.64 -6.55 5.94
N GLY A 245 28.80 -5.28 5.58
CA GLY A 245 29.36 -4.85 4.31
C GLY A 245 28.42 -4.91 3.10
N THR A 246 27.23 -5.48 3.26
CA THR A 246 26.22 -5.52 2.19
C THR A 246 25.27 -4.31 2.27
N LYS A 247 25.20 -3.50 1.23
CA LYS A 247 24.30 -2.34 1.15
C LYS A 247 22.85 -2.82 1.04
N LYS A 248 22.06 -2.65 2.09
CA LYS A 248 20.69 -3.15 2.17
C LYS A 248 19.62 -2.08 2.13
N TYR A 249 19.83 -0.98 2.84
CA TYR A 249 18.84 0.09 2.93
C TYR A 249 19.38 1.36 2.25
N SER A 250 18.47 2.16 1.74
CA SER A 250 18.78 3.47 1.20
C SER A 250 17.80 4.51 1.74
N ILE A 251 18.33 5.65 2.15
CA ILE A 251 17.53 6.81 2.55
C ILE A 251 17.83 7.92 1.55
N TYR A 252 16.79 8.42 0.90
CA TYR A 252 16.86 9.62 0.08
C TYR A 252 16.57 10.82 0.95
N LEU A 253 17.64 11.48 1.44
CA LEU A 253 17.57 12.69 2.27
C LEU A 253 17.32 13.90 1.37
N VAL A 254 16.28 14.65 1.67
CA VAL A 254 15.89 15.88 0.97
C VAL A 254 15.54 16.97 1.98
N ARG A 255 15.60 18.23 1.53
CA ARG A 255 15.16 19.39 2.30
C ARG A 255 14.40 20.36 1.42
N ASP A 256 13.46 21.10 2.04
CA ASP A 256 12.60 22.08 1.38
C ASP A 256 11.90 21.48 0.14
N VAL A 257 11.20 20.41 0.38
CA VAL A 257 10.37 19.74 -0.61
C VAL A 257 8.91 20.11 -0.38
N LEU A 258 8.17 20.22 -1.47
CA LEU A 258 6.73 20.34 -1.47
C LEU A 258 6.14 18.93 -1.55
N THR A 259 5.42 18.51 -0.53
CA THR A 259 4.70 17.23 -0.52
C THR A 259 3.28 17.43 -1.03
N VAL A 260 2.96 16.80 -2.16
CA VAL A 260 1.68 16.95 -2.84
C VAL A 260 0.95 15.61 -2.88
N GLY A 261 -0.32 15.61 -2.55
CA GLY A 261 -1.18 14.44 -2.60
C GLY A 261 -2.35 14.58 -3.55
N THR A 262 -2.89 13.43 -4.00
CA THR A 262 -4.21 13.30 -4.62
C THR A 262 -4.95 12.12 -4.01
N TRP A 263 -6.24 12.28 -3.75
CA TRP A 263 -7.05 11.21 -3.20
C TRP A 263 -8.54 11.34 -3.56
N ASN A 264 -9.06 10.35 -4.24
CA ASN A 264 -10.51 10.15 -4.31
C ASN A 264 -10.99 9.51 -3.00
N ILE A 265 -11.76 10.25 -2.21
CA ILE A 265 -12.18 9.87 -0.85
C ILE A 265 -13.51 9.09 -0.83
N LYS A 266 -14.01 8.68 -2.00
CA LYS A 266 -15.28 7.92 -2.13
C LYS A 266 -16.44 8.58 -1.39
N ARG A 267 -16.72 9.82 -1.75
CA ARG A 267 -17.85 10.62 -1.20
C ARG A 267 -17.79 10.83 0.31
N GLY A 268 -16.57 10.72 0.90
CA GLY A 268 -16.41 10.80 2.35
C GLY A 268 -17.27 9.77 3.06
N ASN A 269 -16.96 8.51 2.82
CA ASN A 269 -17.62 7.35 3.43
C ASN A 269 -17.45 7.35 4.98
N ASP A 270 -17.78 6.25 5.65
CA ASP A 270 -17.74 6.16 7.11
C ASP A 270 -16.32 6.18 7.71
N HIS A 271 -15.28 6.30 6.88
CA HIS A 271 -13.86 6.34 7.28
C HIS A 271 -13.24 7.75 7.27
N MET A 272 -14.04 8.80 7.41
CA MET A 272 -13.54 10.18 7.38
C MET A 272 -12.47 10.47 8.44
N ILE A 273 -12.59 9.86 9.61
CA ILE A 273 -11.64 10.03 10.71
C ILE A 273 -10.31 9.36 10.35
N GLU A 274 -10.35 8.13 9.87
CA GLU A 274 -9.16 7.36 9.47
C GLU A 274 -8.49 8.00 8.25
N GLN A 275 -9.28 8.56 7.33
CA GLN A 275 -8.75 9.35 6.22
C GLN A 275 -7.98 10.57 6.74
N GLY A 276 -8.53 11.29 7.71
CA GLY A 276 -7.84 12.39 8.39
C GLY A 276 -6.56 11.96 9.08
N TRP A 277 -6.55 10.85 9.80
CA TRP A 277 -5.34 10.30 10.43
C TRP A 277 -4.26 9.92 9.42
N LEU A 278 -4.64 9.34 8.28
CA LEU A 278 -3.69 9.02 7.22
C LEU A 278 -3.05 10.28 6.64
N ILE A 279 -3.85 11.30 6.37
CA ILE A 279 -3.35 12.58 5.86
C ILE A 279 -2.44 13.26 6.90
N ASP A 280 -2.80 13.21 8.19
CA ASP A 280 -1.97 13.78 9.27
C ASP A 280 -0.64 13.02 9.42
N ALA A 281 -0.63 11.71 9.21
CA ALA A 281 0.60 10.90 9.21
C ALA A 281 1.49 11.20 8.01
N GLU A 282 0.91 11.45 6.83
CA GLU A 282 1.63 11.71 5.58
C GLU A 282 2.06 13.18 5.41
N LYS A 283 1.43 14.09 6.16
CA LYS A 283 1.73 15.53 6.20
C LYS A 283 1.93 16.18 4.84
N PRO A 284 1.00 16.04 3.89
CA PRO A 284 1.12 16.75 2.63
C PRO A 284 1.04 18.28 2.86
N ASP A 285 1.62 19.02 1.95
CA ASP A 285 1.54 20.49 1.93
C ASP A 285 0.35 20.96 1.10
N LEU A 286 0.05 20.22 0.01
CA LEU A 286 -1.10 20.40 -0.87
C LEU A 286 -1.77 19.05 -1.13
N LEU A 287 -3.08 19.00 -1.08
CA LEU A 287 -3.87 17.80 -1.36
C LEU A 287 -5.04 18.11 -2.27
N GLY A 288 -5.08 17.49 -3.44
CA GLY A 288 -6.26 17.45 -4.31
C GLY A 288 -7.20 16.33 -3.88
N VAL A 289 -8.47 16.62 -3.69
CA VAL A 289 -9.48 15.69 -3.20
C VAL A 289 -10.62 15.58 -4.20
N GLN A 290 -10.99 14.35 -4.54
CA GLN A 290 -12.12 14.07 -5.43
C GLN A 290 -13.25 13.41 -4.62
N GLU A 291 -14.46 13.48 -5.16
CA GLU A 291 -15.71 13.00 -4.55
C GLU A 291 -16.03 13.65 -3.20
N VAL A 292 -15.97 14.96 -3.16
CA VAL A 292 -16.20 15.76 -1.95
C VAL A 292 -17.68 16.11 -1.79
N TYR A 293 -18.24 15.84 -0.61
CA TYR A 293 -19.56 16.33 -0.18
C TYR A 293 -19.43 17.54 0.77
N VAL A 294 -20.31 18.53 0.54
CA VAL A 294 -20.40 19.71 1.39
C VAL A 294 -21.87 19.99 1.70
N LYS A 295 -22.20 20.21 2.97
CA LYS A 295 -23.56 20.54 3.44
C LYS A 295 -24.66 19.54 3.04
N THR A 296 -24.32 18.26 2.90
CA THR A 296 -25.32 17.20 2.70
C THR A 296 -25.92 16.79 4.04
N LYS A 297 -27.03 16.03 4.00
CA LYS A 297 -27.68 15.50 5.21
C LYS A 297 -26.73 14.64 6.05
N GLU A 298 -25.91 13.83 5.38
CA GLU A 298 -24.94 12.91 6.03
C GLU A 298 -23.59 13.55 6.32
N ARG A 299 -23.21 14.62 5.62
CA ARG A 299 -21.87 15.22 5.67
C ARG A 299 -21.92 16.74 5.69
N THR A 300 -21.36 17.31 6.74
CA THR A 300 -21.26 18.78 6.85
C THR A 300 -20.26 19.34 5.86
N ASN A 301 -19.06 18.78 5.80
CA ASN A 301 -18.00 19.10 4.85
C ASN A 301 -16.89 18.07 4.97
N ASN A 302 -16.65 17.29 3.92
CA ASN A 302 -15.61 16.28 3.91
C ASN A 302 -14.20 16.89 4.10
N LEU A 303 -13.91 18.05 3.48
CA LEU A 303 -12.61 18.69 3.57
C LEU A 303 -12.27 19.10 5.01
N LEU A 304 -13.27 19.61 5.75
CA LEU A 304 -13.09 19.95 7.17
C LEU A 304 -12.83 18.71 8.03
N SER A 305 -13.42 17.58 7.67
CA SER A 305 -13.25 16.33 8.44
C SER A 305 -11.88 15.70 8.27
N ILE A 306 -11.24 15.89 7.12
CA ILE A 306 -9.95 15.28 6.80
C ILE A 306 -8.75 16.24 6.87
N ARG A 307 -8.98 17.54 7.12
CA ARG A 307 -7.89 18.50 7.29
C ARG A 307 -7.07 18.20 8.55
N THR A 308 -5.81 18.58 8.53
CA THR A 308 -4.88 18.40 9.65
C THR A 308 -4.58 19.71 10.35
N ARG A 309 -3.81 19.69 11.45
CA ARG A 309 -3.35 20.91 12.12
C ARG A 309 -2.54 21.84 11.22
N GLU A 310 -1.78 21.28 10.29
CA GLU A 310 -0.87 22.02 9.42
C GLU A 310 -1.57 22.49 8.14
N MET A 311 -2.60 21.74 7.69
CA MET A 311 -3.37 22.03 6.48
C MET A 311 -4.75 22.58 6.87
N GLN A 312 -4.86 23.87 7.13
CA GLN A 312 -6.09 24.51 7.61
C GLN A 312 -6.93 25.15 6.51
N GLU A 313 -6.30 25.49 5.39
CA GLU A 313 -6.96 26.13 4.28
C GLU A 313 -7.58 25.10 3.34
N TRP A 314 -8.74 25.42 2.82
CA TRP A 314 -9.43 24.55 1.87
C TRP A 314 -10.23 25.35 0.84
N THR A 315 -10.40 24.75 -0.34
CA THR A 315 -11.25 25.27 -1.40
C THR A 315 -12.14 24.15 -1.93
N PHE A 316 -13.33 24.52 -2.38
CA PHE A 316 -14.29 23.58 -2.95
C PHE A 316 -14.87 24.15 -4.23
N SER A 317 -14.98 23.32 -5.27
CA SER A 317 -15.69 23.64 -6.51
C SER A 317 -16.75 22.58 -6.76
N LYS A 318 -18.00 23.02 -6.84
CA LYS A 318 -19.14 22.13 -7.02
C LYS A 318 -19.30 21.69 -8.46
N THR A 319 -19.79 20.47 -8.64
CA THR A 319 -20.32 19.94 -9.90
C THR A 319 -21.82 19.71 -9.84
N ILE A 320 -22.34 19.28 -8.69
CA ILE A 320 -23.75 18.95 -8.49
C ILE A 320 -24.27 19.66 -7.24
N SER A 321 -25.48 20.25 -7.34
CA SER A 321 -26.31 20.67 -6.20
C SER A 321 -27.47 19.71 -6.06
N TYR A 322 -27.68 19.17 -4.87
CA TYR A 322 -28.77 18.23 -4.62
C TYR A 322 -30.07 18.94 -4.22
N GLN A 323 -31.19 18.48 -4.73
CA GLN A 323 -32.51 19.00 -4.33
C GLN A 323 -32.80 18.79 -2.84
N SER A 324 -32.25 17.73 -2.25
CA SER A 324 -32.32 17.44 -0.82
C SER A 324 -31.41 18.33 0.05
N GLY A 325 -30.66 19.23 -0.57
CA GLY A 325 -29.65 20.08 0.06
C GLY A 325 -28.24 19.49 -0.01
N GLY A 326 -27.25 20.38 -0.03
CA GLY A 326 -25.84 20.04 -0.14
C GLY A 326 -25.33 19.99 -1.57
N GLU A 327 -24.02 19.82 -1.68
CA GLU A 327 -23.26 19.92 -2.92
C GLU A 327 -22.24 18.78 -3.01
N TYR A 328 -21.90 18.39 -4.24
CA TYR A 328 -20.87 17.43 -4.58
C TYR A 328 -19.91 18.06 -5.57
N GLY A 329 -18.63 17.70 -5.46
CA GLY A 329 -17.60 18.20 -6.37
C GLY A 329 -16.20 17.74 -6.00
N ILE A 330 -15.25 18.63 -6.22
CA ILE A 330 -13.84 18.42 -5.90
C ILE A 330 -13.33 19.55 -5.01
N GLY A 331 -12.23 19.31 -4.31
CA GLY A 331 -11.63 20.33 -3.45
C GLY A 331 -10.13 20.20 -3.30
N GLN A 332 -9.56 21.18 -2.64
CA GLN A 332 -8.14 21.17 -2.27
C GLN A 332 -7.99 21.53 -0.79
N ILE A 333 -7.00 20.95 -0.14
CA ILE A 333 -6.59 21.32 1.22
C ILE A 333 -5.13 21.74 1.15
N SER A 334 -4.75 22.78 1.85
CA SER A 334 -3.40 23.33 1.80
C SER A 334 -2.93 23.92 3.14
N ARG A 335 -1.61 24.06 3.26
CA ARG A 335 -0.95 24.82 4.35
C ARG A 335 -1.02 26.32 4.11
N TRP A 336 -1.12 26.76 2.86
CA TRP A 336 -1.10 28.16 2.48
C TRP A 336 -2.50 28.65 2.10
N LYS A 337 -2.74 29.91 2.40
CA LYS A 337 -3.97 30.57 2.00
C LYS A 337 -4.05 30.69 0.47
N PRO A 338 -5.19 30.36 -0.15
CA PRO A 338 -5.40 30.58 -1.57
C PRO A 338 -5.33 32.07 -1.93
N GLU A 339 -4.58 32.42 -2.97
CA GLU A 339 -4.59 33.78 -3.54
C GLU A 339 -5.70 33.95 -4.60
N LYS A 340 -5.90 32.91 -5.40
CA LYS A 340 -6.87 32.91 -6.47
C LYS A 340 -7.46 31.50 -6.65
N VAL A 341 -8.79 31.43 -6.84
CA VAL A 341 -9.49 30.18 -7.14
C VAL A 341 -10.24 30.37 -8.45
N GLU A 342 -10.03 29.46 -9.40
CA GLU A 342 -10.69 29.43 -10.70
C GLU A 342 -11.27 28.04 -10.94
N THR A 343 -12.42 27.98 -11.57
CA THR A 343 -13.06 26.70 -11.96
C THR A 343 -13.38 26.75 -13.45
N PHE A 344 -13.02 25.69 -14.15
CA PHE A 344 -13.26 25.52 -15.58
C PHE A 344 -14.14 24.29 -15.80
N GLU A 345 -15.22 24.46 -16.54
CA GLU A 345 -16.06 23.35 -16.96
C GLU A 345 -15.30 22.48 -17.98
N LEU A 346 -15.45 21.17 -17.85
CA LEU A 346 -14.92 20.20 -18.77
C LEU A 346 -16.04 19.59 -19.63
N ASP A 347 -15.75 19.28 -20.88
CA ASP A 347 -16.70 18.61 -21.77
C ASP A 347 -17.07 17.24 -21.17
N THR A 348 -18.34 17.02 -20.94
CA THR A 348 -18.86 15.75 -20.43
C THR A 348 -19.58 14.96 -21.54
N GLY A 349 -19.78 15.54 -22.73
CA GLY A 349 -20.49 14.89 -23.83
C GLY A 349 -21.84 14.35 -23.36
N SER A 350 -22.04 13.04 -23.47
CA SER A 350 -23.23 12.33 -23.01
C SER A 350 -23.15 11.83 -21.56
N ALA A 351 -22.05 12.07 -20.84
CA ALA A 351 -21.91 11.67 -19.44
C ALA A 351 -22.86 12.42 -18.55
N LYS A 352 -23.36 11.75 -17.53
CA LYS A 352 -24.40 12.31 -16.63
C LYS A 352 -23.86 13.26 -15.58
N GLU A 353 -22.60 13.04 -15.18
CA GLU A 353 -21.97 13.82 -14.12
C GLU A 353 -21.12 14.96 -14.70
N PRO A 354 -21.41 16.22 -14.34
CA PRO A 354 -20.58 17.36 -14.74
C PRO A 354 -19.16 17.21 -14.18
N ARG A 355 -18.17 17.56 -14.99
CA ARG A 355 -16.75 17.52 -14.62
C ARG A 355 -16.13 18.91 -14.72
N ILE A 356 -15.20 19.17 -13.82
CA ILE A 356 -14.54 20.48 -13.73
C ILE A 356 -13.05 20.31 -13.48
N LEU A 357 -12.31 21.36 -13.82
CA LEU A 357 -10.94 21.58 -13.38
C LEU A 357 -10.96 22.75 -12.37
N GLN A 358 -10.51 22.52 -11.15
CA GLN A 358 -10.28 23.57 -10.18
C GLN A 358 -8.80 23.98 -10.24
N LYS A 359 -8.53 25.29 -10.37
CA LYS A 359 -7.20 25.87 -10.26
C LYS A 359 -7.15 26.77 -9.04
N VAL A 360 -6.14 26.58 -8.21
CA VAL A 360 -5.83 27.46 -7.08
C VAL A 360 -4.40 27.92 -7.21
N VAL A 361 -4.17 29.21 -7.00
CA VAL A 361 -2.83 29.79 -6.97
C VAL A 361 -2.43 30.01 -5.52
N TYR A 362 -1.25 29.52 -5.17
CA TYR A 362 -0.62 29.71 -3.87
C TYR A 362 0.71 30.45 -4.01
N ASP A 363 1.03 31.29 -3.05
CA ASP A 363 2.39 31.79 -2.85
C ASP A 363 3.10 30.87 -1.86
N ILE A 364 4.11 30.17 -2.34
CA ILE A 364 4.94 29.27 -1.55
C ILE A 364 6.35 29.84 -1.51
N ASP A 365 6.69 30.51 -0.43
CA ASP A 365 7.99 31.15 -0.22
C ASP A 365 8.40 32.07 -1.40
N GLY A 366 7.47 32.92 -1.86
CA GLY A 366 7.65 33.84 -2.97
C GLY A 366 7.55 33.20 -4.36
N LYS A 367 7.21 31.92 -4.47
CA LYS A 367 7.01 31.21 -5.72
C LYS A 367 5.51 31.00 -5.98
N LYS A 368 5.02 31.53 -7.09
CA LYS A 368 3.61 31.30 -7.50
C LYS A 368 3.46 29.89 -8.05
N VAL A 369 2.68 29.07 -7.36
CA VAL A 369 2.35 27.70 -7.72
C VAL A 369 0.88 27.62 -8.11
N SER A 370 0.61 27.20 -9.34
CA SER A 370 -0.73 26.84 -9.79
C SER A 370 -0.99 25.37 -9.47
N PHE A 371 -1.87 25.13 -8.52
CA PHE A 371 -2.28 23.80 -8.13
C PHE A 371 -3.66 23.50 -8.71
N TYR A 372 -3.72 22.47 -9.53
CA TYR A 372 -4.92 22.04 -10.22
C TYR A 372 -5.43 20.73 -9.62
N ASN A 373 -6.75 20.57 -9.58
CA ASN A 373 -7.41 19.32 -9.20
C ASN A 373 -8.58 19.04 -10.15
N THR A 374 -8.78 17.76 -10.49
CA THR A 374 -9.85 17.33 -11.38
C THR A 374 -10.37 15.94 -11.04
N HIS A 375 -11.54 15.60 -11.58
CA HIS A 375 -12.08 14.25 -11.61
C HIS A 375 -12.73 14.02 -12.98
N PHE A 376 -12.12 13.17 -13.81
CA PHE A 376 -12.56 12.95 -15.18
C PHE A 376 -13.71 11.94 -15.27
N SER A 377 -14.36 11.94 -16.42
CA SER A 377 -15.45 11.02 -16.73
C SER A 377 -14.94 9.58 -16.87
N TYR A 378 -15.59 8.65 -16.20
CA TYR A 378 -15.24 7.22 -16.29
C TYR A 378 -15.86 6.57 -17.53
N GLU A 379 -16.89 7.15 -18.12
CA GLU A 379 -17.76 6.53 -19.12
C GLU A 379 -17.05 6.24 -20.45
N SER A 380 -16.16 7.14 -20.91
CA SER A 380 -15.60 7.04 -22.25
C SER A 380 -14.24 7.70 -22.40
N ALA A 381 -13.30 6.99 -23.03
CA ALA A 381 -12.00 7.55 -23.41
C ALA A 381 -12.14 8.73 -24.38
N SER A 382 -13.16 8.76 -25.24
CA SER A 382 -13.43 9.88 -26.14
C SER A 382 -13.81 11.15 -25.38
N ILE A 383 -14.61 11.05 -24.33
CA ILE A 383 -14.92 12.17 -23.44
C ILE A 383 -13.64 12.62 -22.73
N ARG A 384 -12.90 11.69 -22.13
CA ARG A 384 -11.63 12.01 -21.43
C ARG A 384 -10.60 12.67 -22.35
N CYS A 385 -10.53 12.27 -23.61
CA CYS A 385 -9.63 12.91 -24.59
C CYS A 385 -9.91 14.43 -24.70
N LYS A 386 -11.17 14.83 -24.78
CA LYS A 386 -11.56 16.25 -24.79
C LYS A 386 -11.26 16.94 -23.45
N GLN A 387 -11.45 16.24 -22.33
CA GLN A 387 -11.13 16.74 -21.00
C GLN A 387 -9.62 16.94 -20.85
N PHE A 388 -8.81 15.99 -21.29
CA PHE A 388 -7.35 16.14 -21.35
C PHE A 388 -6.91 17.33 -22.19
N ASP A 389 -7.43 17.48 -23.40
CA ASP A 389 -7.13 18.61 -24.28
C ASP A 389 -7.45 19.97 -23.62
N LYS A 390 -8.64 20.08 -23.00
CA LYS A 390 -9.04 21.30 -22.29
C LYS A 390 -8.10 21.61 -21.13
N VAL A 391 -7.80 20.61 -20.30
CA VAL A 391 -6.90 20.77 -19.14
C VAL A 391 -5.49 21.13 -19.61
N TYR A 392 -4.96 20.45 -20.61
CA TYR A 392 -3.65 20.73 -21.18
C TYR A 392 -3.55 22.18 -21.71
N LYS A 393 -4.52 22.61 -22.51
CA LYS A 393 -4.60 23.98 -23.02
C LYS A 393 -4.71 25.02 -21.90
N THR A 394 -5.50 24.74 -20.88
CA THR A 394 -5.62 25.62 -19.70
C THR A 394 -4.30 25.76 -18.98
N MET A 395 -3.59 24.65 -18.75
CA MET A 395 -2.27 24.67 -18.12
C MET A 395 -1.19 25.31 -19.00
N GLN A 396 -1.26 25.18 -20.32
CA GLN A 396 -0.35 25.85 -21.25
C GLN A 396 -0.54 27.37 -21.24
N ALA A 397 -1.77 27.85 -21.17
CA ALA A 397 -2.11 29.25 -21.10
C ALA A 397 -1.75 29.92 -19.75
N ASP A 398 -1.52 29.13 -18.71
CA ASP A 398 -1.11 29.63 -17.41
C ASP A 398 0.33 30.13 -17.42
N THR A 399 0.55 31.37 -17.02
CA THR A 399 1.86 32.04 -17.00
C THR A 399 2.72 31.66 -15.79
N ASN A 400 2.14 31.06 -14.74
CA ASN A 400 2.91 30.64 -13.57
C ASN A 400 3.91 29.54 -13.98
N LYS A 401 5.13 29.67 -13.47
CA LYS A 401 6.22 28.75 -13.76
C LYS A 401 5.94 27.33 -13.21
N TYR A 402 5.41 27.26 -11.99
CA TYR A 402 5.20 26.00 -11.28
C TYR A 402 3.74 25.58 -11.38
N LYS A 403 3.48 24.46 -12.05
CA LYS A 403 2.15 23.92 -12.28
C LYS A 403 2.10 22.47 -11.82
N ILE A 404 1.12 22.15 -10.99
CA ILE A 404 0.89 20.82 -10.44
C ILE A 404 -0.57 20.47 -10.66
N LEU A 405 -0.85 19.35 -11.33
CA LEU A 405 -2.19 18.84 -11.56
C LEU A 405 -2.34 17.51 -10.84
N THR A 406 -3.40 17.40 -10.07
CA THR A 406 -3.80 16.19 -9.34
C THR A 406 -5.18 15.76 -9.80
N GLY A 407 -5.50 14.46 -9.66
CA GLY A 407 -6.84 14.01 -9.95
C GLY A 407 -7.01 12.51 -10.04
N ASP A 408 -8.27 12.12 -10.00
CA ASP A 408 -8.75 10.86 -10.53
C ASP A 408 -9.13 11.09 -12.00
N PHE A 409 -8.26 10.63 -12.89
CA PHE A 409 -8.45 10.81 -14.33
C PHE A 409 -9.31 9.73 -14.97
N ASN A 410 -9.65 8.67 -14.22
CA ASN A 410 -10.35 7.49 -14.77
C ASN A 410 -9.72 6.95 -16.08
N ALA A 411 -8.44 7.21 -16.30
CA ALA A 411 -7.72 7.06 -17.56
C ALA A 411 -6.63 6.00 -17.48
N LYS A 412 -6.31 5.40 -18.62
CA LYS A 412 -5.14 4.57 -18.82
C LYS A 412 -3.92 5.41 -19.15
N GLU A 413 -2.74 4.81 -19.04
CA GLU A 413 -1.47 5.51 -19.26
C GLU A 413 -1.31 6.13 -20.65
N ASP A 414 -1.86 5.51 -21.69
CA ASP A 414 -1.81 6.00 -23.06
C ASP A 414 -2.66 7.26 -23.26
N GLU A 415 -3.69 7.48 -22.46
CA GLU A 415 -4.54 8.66 -22.51
C GLU A 415 -3.82 9.94 -22.01
N PHE A 416 -2.71 9.83 -21.28
CA PHE A 416 -1.88 10.96 -20.86
C PHE A 416 -0.91 11.48 -21.95
N TYR A 417 -1.17 11.13 -23.20
CA TYR A 417 -0.27 11.38 -24.32
C TYR A 417 0.21 12.83 -24.44
N GLU A 418 -0.71 13.80 -24.36
CA GLU A 418 -0.36 15.22 -24.53
C GLU A 418 0.59 15.70 -23.41
N PHE A 419 0.37 15.24 -22.19
CA PHE A 419 1.26 15.56 -21.06
C PHE A 419 2.62 14.89 -21.19
N LYS A 420 2.68 13.65 -21.66
CA LYS A 420 3.95 12.92 -21.87
C LYS A 420 4.78 13.51 -23.01
N LYS A 421 4.13 14.06 -24.02
CA LYS A 421 4.79 14.67 -25.20
C LYS A 421 5.22 16.11 -24.94
N GLY A 422 4.51 16.82 -24.07
CA GLY A 422 4.76 18.22 -23.74
C GLY A 422 5.78 18.42 -22.62
N SER A 423 5.79 19.64 -22.08
CA SER A 423 6.70 20.07 -21.00
C SER A 423 6.18 19.67 -19.60
N TYR A 424 5.72 18.43 -19.44
CA TYR A 424 5.20 17.92 -18.18
C TYR A 424 5.72 16.52 -17.87
N LYS A 425 5.70 16.18 -16.60
CA LYS A 425 6.02 14.84 -16.09
C LYS A 425 4.80 14.22 -15.45
N VAL A 426 4.43 13.02 -15.88
CA VAL A 426 3.38 12.19 -15.29
C VAL A 426 4.03 11.29 -14.24
N VAL A 427 3.54 11.32 -13.01
CA VAL A 427 4.18 10.64 -11.86
C VAL A 427 3.80 9.16 -11.82
N ASN A 428 2.51 8.83 -11.97
CA ASN A 428 2.07 7.44 -11.96
C ASN A 428 2.06 6.88 -13.40
N THR A 429 3.00 5.98 -13.65
CA THR A 429 3.19 5.33 -14.96
C THR A 429 3.41 3.83 -14.78
N SER A 430 3.39 3.07 -15.85
CA SER A 430 3.68 1.63 -15.84
C SER A 430 5.07 1.29 -15.28
N SER A 431 6.01 2.23 -15.34
CA SER A 431 7.36 2.07 -14.76
C SER A 431 7.39 2.28 -13.25
N THR A 432 6.51 3.09 -12.69
CA THR A 432 6.43 3.36 -11.25
C THR A 432 5.58 2.34 -10.50
N LYS A 433 4.64 1.70 -11.20
CA LYS A 433 3.79 0.60 -10.72
C LYS A 433 3.04 0.92 -9.42
N PHE A 434 2.48 2.11 -9.30
CA PHE A 434 1.59 2.44 -8.19
C PHE A 434 0.24 1.77 -8.35
N TYR A 435 -0.46 1.56 -7.22
CA TYR A 435 -1.80 0.99 -7.23
C TYR A 435 -2.79 1.89 -7.97
N ASP A 436 -3.70 1.24 -8.65
CA ASP A 436 -4.83 1.88 -9.32
C ASP A 436 -6.12 1.77 -8.50
N TYR A 437 -7.21 2.13 -9.16
CA TYR A 437 -8.57 2.02 -8.64
C TYR A 437 -8.89 0.62 -8.12
N SER A 438 -9.59 0.59 -6.99
CA SER A 438 -10.09 -0.59 -6.27
C SER A 438 -9.02 -1.65 -5.94
N HIS A 439 -7.75 -1.28 -5.97
CA HIS A 439 -6.62 -2.11 -5.52
C HIS A 439 -6.46 -3.45 -6.23
N LYS A 440 -7.07 -3.62 -7.39
CA LYS A 440 -7.10 -4.90 -8.10
C LYS A 440 -5.86 -5.15 -8.91
N ARG A 441 -5.20 -4.11 -9.39
CA ARG A 441 -4.02 -4.22 -10.26
C ARG A 441 -3.05 -3.06 -10.02
N ILE A 442 -1.76 -3.37 -10.03
CA ILE A 442 -0.69 -2.39 -9.95
C ILE A 442 -0.25 -2.04 -11.37
N GLY A 443 -0.21 -0.75 -11.72
CA GLY A 443 0.38 -0.26 -12.95
C GLY A 443 -0.35 -0.66 -14.24
N VAL A 444 -1.64 -0.97 -14.18
CA VAL A 444 -2.47 -1.25 -15.37
C VAL A 444 -3.29 -0.04 -15.76
N ASN A 445 -3.88 0.64 -14.79
CA ASN A 445 -4.63 1.87 -14.98
C ASN A 445 -4.02 2.91 -14.04
N GLN A 446 -3.60 4.03 -14.59
CA GLN A 446 -2.99 5.14 -13.83
C GLN A 446 -4.05 6.19 -13.53
N ILE A 447 -5.22 5.76 -13.04
CA ILE A 447 -6.39 6.62 -12.89
C ILE A 447 -6.17 7.75 -11.89
N ASP A 448 -5.46 7.48 -10.80
CA ASP A 448 -5.02 8.51 -9.86
C ASP A 448 -3.62 8.97 -10.24
N ASN A 449 -3.44 10.26 -10.47
CA ASN A 449 -2.15 10.76 -10.95
C ASN A 449 -1.82 12.16 -10.45
N ILE A 450 -0.51 12.47 -10.49
CA ILE A 450 0.06 13.80 -10.29
C ILE A 450 0.87 14.14 -11.53
N ILE A 451 0.66 15.32 -12.08
CA ILE A 451 1.36 15.82 -13.28
C ILE A 451 1.99 17.16 -12.93
N VAL A 452 3.26 17.31 -13.25
CA VAL A 452 4.01 18.53 -12.89
C VAL A 452 4.71 19.13 -14.11
N SER A 453 4.85 20.46 -14.13
CA SER A 453 5.64 21.15 -15.14
C SER A 453 7.13 20.82 -15.03
N ASP A 454 7.90 20.95 -16.12
CA ASP A 454 9.35 20.65 -16.16
C ASP A 454 10.19 21.49 -15.20
N SER A 455 9.67 22.63 -14.75
CA SER A 455 10.25 23.44 -13.70
C SER A 455 10.22 22.80 -12.31
N ILE A 456 9.56 21.63 -12.19
CA ILE A 456 9.44 20.88 -10.95
C ILE A 456 10.18 19.55 -11.11
N THR A 457 11.01 19.19 -10.13
CA THR A 457 11.63 17.87 -10.07
C THR A 457 10.80 16.97 -9.16
N VAL A 458 10.37 15.83 -9.68
CA VAL A 458 9.82 14.74 -8.87
C VAL A 458 10.97 13.99 -8.24
N LEU A 459 11.10 14.06 -6.94
CA LEU A 459 12.18 13.43 -6.18
C LEU A 459 11.82 11.97 -5.82
N ASN A 460 10.58 11.77 -5.40
CA ASN A 460 10.01 10.47 -5.07
C ASN A 460 8.49 10.55 -5.14
N ALA A 461 7.84 9.40 -5.21
CA ALA A 461 6.39 9.30 -5.07
C ALA A 461 6.01 7.94 -4.48
N ARG A 462 4.82 7.86 -3.89
CA ARG A 462 4.29 6.61 -3.32
C ARG A 462 2.78 6.64 -3.24
N ALA A 463 2.16 5.49 -3.42
CA ALA A 463 0.77 5.25 -3.05
C ALA A 463 0.72 4.59 -1.67
N ILE A 464 -0.30 4.94 -0.86
CA ILE A 464 -0.45 4.39 0.48
C ILE A 464 -1.63 3.41 0.50
N PRO A 465 -1.35 2.10 0.54
CA PRO A 465 -2.40 1.09 0.67
C PRO A 465 -3.22 1.30 1.94
N ASN A 466 -4.53 1.37 1.80
CA ASN A 466 -5.47 1.51 2.90
C ASN A 466 -6.85 0.97 2.52
N SER A 467 -7.80 0.96 3.46
CA SER A 467 -9.20 0.53 3.24
C SER A 467 -10.20 1.67 3.42
N TYR A 468 -9.71 2.89 3.55
CA TYR A 468 -10.56 4.05 3.87
C TYR A 468 -11.23 4.66 2.64
N SER A 469 -10.81 4.26 1.46
CA SER A 469 -11.43 4.51 0.17
C SER A 469 -11.20 3.31 -0.75
N ASP A 470 -11.88 3.23 -1.87
CA ASP A 470 -11.58 2.31 -2.96
C ASP A 470 -10.42 2.79 -3.84
N HIS A 471 -9.91 4.00 -3.57
CA HIS A 471 -8.66 4.53 -4.11
C HIS A 471 -7.58 4.62 -3.04
N TYR A 472 -6.32 4.41 -3.44
CA TYR A 472 -5.17 4.72 -2.60
C TYR A 472 -4.74 6.17 -2.84
N PRO A 473 -4.46 6.95 -1.79
CA PRO A 473 -3.85 8.26 -1.99
C PRO A 473 -2.47 8.10 -2.59
N LEU A 474 -2.17 8.96 -3.56
CA LEU A 474 -0.85 9.08 -4.17
C LEU A 474 -0.20 10.36 -3.68
N PHE A 475 1.02 10.26 -3.16
CA PHE A 475 1.83 11.40 -2.73
C PHE A 475 3.10 11.50 -3.54
N ALA A 476 3.53 12.72 -3.85
CA ALA A 476 4.78 13.03 -4.52
C ALA A 476 5.59 14.07 -3.71
N PHE A 477 6.89 13.87 -3.65
CA PHE A 477 7.86 14.80 -3.07
C PHE A 477 8.50 15.60 -4.20
N LEU A 478 8.25 16.89 -4.21
CA LEU A 478 8.54 17.78 -5.32
C LEU A 478 9.56 18.85 -4.91
N LYS A 479 10.45 19.19 -5.83
CA LYS A 479 11.36 20.32 -5.69
C LYS A 479 11.05 21.38 -6.76
N LEU A 480 10.73 22.58 -6.35
CA LEU A 480 10.55 23.73 -7.24
C LEU A 480 11.94 24.27 -7.63
N LYS A 481 12.27 24.24 -8.95
CA LYS A 481 13.57 24.70 -9.47
C LYS A 481 13.69 26.22 -9.53
#